data_b86228427a87fb8fd5bb6896a4397f21
#
_entry.id   b86228427a87fb8fd5bb6896a4397f21
#
_cell.length_a   1.000
_cell.length_b   1.000
_cell.length_c   1.000
_cell.angle_alpha   90.00
_cell.angle_beta   90.00
_cell.angle_gamma   90.00
#
_symmetry.space_group_name_H-M   'P 1'
#
loop_
_entity.id
_entity.type
_entity.pdbx_description
1 polymer ?
#
loop_
_entity_poly.entity_id
_entity_poly.type
_entity_poly.pdbx_seq_one_letter_code
_entity_poly.pdbx_strand_id
1 'polypeptide(L)'
;MYVQSILAAKGTEVATIAPDASVRDAVALLNERRVGALVVSADGRSIDGILSERDVVRGLGSSSTAALDLTVADLMTREVTTCGHKDTMEQLMWLMTDQRIRHVPVADDEGALAGIVSIGDVVKFRLGQLESENQALYEYITQGR
;
A
#
# COMPACT_ATOMS: atom_id res chain seq x y z
N MET A 1 -7.92 -4.83 15.89
CA MET A 1 -6.94 -3.81 15.55
C MET A 1 -7.31 -3.12 14.28
N TYR A 2 -7.17 -1.82 14.24
CA TYR A 2 -7.60 -0.96 13.14
C TYR A 2 -6.43 -0.51 12.29
N VAL A 3 -6.70 -0.18 11.03
CA VAL A 3 -5.74 0.39 10.09
C VAL A 3 -5.05 1.62 10.67
N GLN A 4 -5.76 2.47 11.41
CA GLN A 4 -5.17 3.63 12.07
C GLN A 4 -4.00 3.28 12.99
N SER A 5 -4.03 2.11 13.64
CA SER A 5 -2.93 1.66 14.50
C SER A 5 -1.68 1.29 13.69
N ILE A 6 -1.88 0.73 12.51
CA ILE A 6 -0.78 0.43 11.58
C ILE A 6 -0.13 1.73 11.13
N LEU A 7 -0.94 2.73 10.75
CA LEU A 7 -0.42 4.03 10.32
C LEU A 7 0.26 4.79 11.45
N ALA A 8 -0.24 4.68 12.68
CA ALA A 8 0.39 5.29 13.84
C ALA A 8 1.81 4.74 14.08
N ALA A 9 2.02 3.45 13.78
CA ALA A 9 3.32 2.81 13.94
C ALA A 9 4.27 3.08 12.77
N LYS A 10 3.78 3.00 11.53
CA LYS A 10 4.64 3.15 10.34
C LYS A 10 4.75 4.58 9.82
N GLY A 11 3.78 5.43 10.12
CA GLY A 11 3.67 6.78 9.58
C GLY A 11 2.67 6.88 8.44
N THR A 12 2.37 8.12 8.05
CA THR A 12 1.36 8.46 7.04
C THR A 12 1.97 8.92 5.72
N GLU A 13 3.28 8.88 5.59
CA GLU A 13 3.97 9.31 4.38
C GLU A 13 3.68 8.35 3.24
N VAL A 14 3.31 8.88 2.08
CA VAL A 14 3.00 8.11 0.88
C VAL A 14 3.80 8.67 -0.29
N ALA A 15 4.46 7.79 -1.03
CA ALA A 15 5.09 8.17 -2.29
C ALA A 15 4.00 8.38 -3.34
N THR A 16 3.88 9.58 -3.86
CA THR A 16 2.90 9.97 -4.88
C THR A 16 3.60 10.39 -6.16
N ILE A 17 2.88 10.30 -7.27
CA ILE A 17 3.34 10.75 -8.57
C ILE A 17 2.18 11.35 -9.35
N ALA A 18 2.47 12.36 -10.17
CA ALA A 18 1.46 12.99 -11.01
C ALA A 18 1.04 12.06 -12.16
N PRO A 19 -0.22 12.10 -12.60
CA PRO A 19 -0.68 11.25 -13.71
C PRO A 19 -0.02 11.55 -15.05
N ASP A 20 0.46 12.76 -15.27
CA ASP A 20 1.15 13.18 -16.48
C ASP A 20 2.67 12.94 -16.45
N ALA A 21 3.20 12.44 -15.33
CA ALA A 21 4.61 12.04 -15.27
C ALA A 21 4.85 10.83 -16.17
N SER A 22 6.11 10.66 -16.59
CA SER A 22 6.48 9.50 -17.41
C SER A 22 6.57 8.23 -16.56
N VAL A 23 6.34 7.09 -17.20
CA VAL A 23 6.57 5.79 -16.57
C VAL A 23 8.04 5.66 -16.17
N ARG A 24 8.96 6.20 -16.96
CA ARG A 24 10.39 6.23 -16.63
C ARG A 24 10.65 6.89 -15.27
N ASP A 25 10.05 8.05 -15.03
CA ASP A 25 10.17 8.76 -13.76
C ASP A 25 9.53 7.97 -12.62
N ALA A 26 8.43 7.29 -12.88
CA ALA A 26 7.78 6.42 -11.90
C ALA A 26 8.69 5.26 -11.50
N VAL A 27 9.32 4.61 -12.46
CA VAL A 27 10.28 3.51 -12.19
C VAL A 27 11.45 4.01 -11.35
N ALA A 28 11.99 5.19 -11.67
CA ALA A 28 13.05 5.81 -10.89
C ALA A 28 12.61 6.06 -9.44
N LEU A 29 11.39 6.56 -9.25
CA LEU A 29 10.86 6.86 -7.92
C LEU A 29 10.59 5.59 -7.11
N LEU A 30 10.03 4.54 -7.74
CA LEU A 30 9.86 3.22 -7.09
C LEU A 30 11.19 2.70 -6.57
N ASN A 31 12.22 2.78 -7.39
CA ASN A 31 13.55 2.32 -7.04
C ASN A 31 14.20 3.18 -5.94
N GLU A 32 14.11 4.50 -6.04
CA GLU A 32 14.64 5.44 -5.05
C GLU A 32 14.00 5.26 -3.67
N ARG A 33 12.67 5.16 -3.65
CA ARG A 33 11.90 5.01 -2.41
C ARG A 33 11.84 3.58 -1.90
N ARG A 34 12.28 2.62 -2.70
CA ARG A 34 12.24 1.18 -2.36
C ARG A 34 10.81 0.72 -2.00
N VAL A 35 9.87 1.14 -2.80
CA VAL A 35 8.45 0.78 -2.65
C VAL A 35 7.97 0.04 -3.88
N GLY A 36 6.90 -0.74 -3.73
CA GLY A 36 6.32 -1.51 -4.82
C GLY A 36 5.13 -0.86 -5.52
N ALA A 37 4.69 0.29 -5.03
CA ALA A 37 3.59 1.03 -5.63
C ALA A 37 3.68 2.52 -5.29
N LEU A 38 3.12 3.33 -6.20
CA LEU A 38 2.96 4.78 -6.02
C LEU A 38 1.47 5.10 -6.11
N VAL A 39 1.00 5.98 -5.26
CA VAL A 39 -0.34 6.56 -5.43
C VAL A 39 -0.25 7.65 -6.49
N VAL A 40 -1.11 7.57 -7.49
CA VAL A 40 -1.18 8.58 -8.53
C VAL A 40 -2.13 9.68 -8.07
N SER A 41 -1.61 10.89 -7.97
CA SER A 41 -2.35 12.03 -7.45
C SER A 41 -1.89 13.31 -8.16
N ALA A 42 -2.86 14.08 -8.64
CA ALA A 42 -2.59 15.35 -9.31
C ALA A 42 -2.17 16.45 -8.32
N ASP A 43 -2.64 16.38 -7.07
CA ASP A 43 -2.46 17.41 -6.04
C ASP A 43 -1.82 16.92 -4.74
N GLY A 44 -1.48 15.65 -4.66
CA GLY A 44 -0.95 15.02 -3.43
C GLY A 44 -2.01 14.63 -2.40
N ARG A 45 -3.28 14.92 -2.68
CA ARG A 45 -4.42 14.62 -1.79
C ARG A 45 -5.41 13.65 -2.41
N SER A 46 -5.67 13.79 -3.70
CA SER A 46 -6.58 12.90 -4.43
C SER A 46 -5.94 11.53 -4.62
N ILE A 47 -6.78 10.52 -4.77
CA ILE A 47 -6.37 9.17 -5.15
C ILE A 47 -6.90 8.95 -6.57
N ASP A 48 -6.12 9.35 -7.56
CA ASP A 48 -6.52 9.28 -8.97
C ASP A 48 -6.27 7.90 -9.57
N GLY A 49 -5.33 7.18 -9.00
CA GLY A 49 -4.94 5.85 -9.43
C GLY A 49 -3.86 5.28 -8.54
N ILE A 50 -3.44 4.07 -8.86
CA ILE A 50 -2.27 3.45 -8.26
C ILE A 50 -1.41 2.83 -9.37
N LEU A 51 -0.11 3.00 -9.27
CA LEU A 51 0.85 2.40 -10.18
C LEU A 51 1.75 1.44 -9.40
N SER A 52 1.61 0.15 -9.67
CA SER A 52 2.41 -0.89 -9.04
C SER A 52 3.51 -1.38 -9.98
N GLU A 53 4.48 -2.10 -9.40
CA GLU A 53 5.49 -2.82 -10.19
C GLU A 53 4.86 -3.72 -11.25
N ARG A 54 3.72 -4.36 -10.92
CA ARG A 54 3.00 -5.22 -11.84
C ARG A 54 2.47 -4.46 -13.04
N ASP A 55 1.97 -3.23 -12.84
CA ASP A 55 1.49 -2.38 -13.94
C ASP A 55 2.63 -2.04 -14.89
N VAL A 56 3.82 -1.75 -14.35
CA VAL A 56 5.01 -1.48 -15.15
C VAL A 56 5.43 -2.72 -15.94
N VAL A 57 5.46 -3.89 -15.31
CA VAL A 57 5.82 -5.15 -15.97
C VAL A 57 4.82 -5.46 -17.10
N ARG A 58 3.53 -5.27 -16.88
CA ARG A 58 2.50 -5.45 -17.91
C ARG A 58 2.70 -4.48 -19.08
N GLY A 59 3.01 -3.23 -18.79
CA GLY A 59 3.30 -2.22 -19.80
C GLY A 59 4.51 -2.61 -20.64
N LEU A 60 5.58 -3.05 -20.03
CA LEU A 60 6.78 -3.54 -20.72
C LEU A 60 6.48 -4.77 -21.57
N GLY A 61 5.62 -5.68 -21.08
CA GLY A 61 5.20 -6.85 -21.82
C GLY A 61 4.38 -6.53 -23.08
N SER A 62 3.61 -5.46 -23.04
CA SER A 62 2.75 -5.02 -24.16
C SER A 62 3.46 -4.10 -25.15
N SER A 63 4.32 -3.22 -24.67
CA SER A 63 4.90 -2.13 -25.47
C SER A 63 6.43 -2.11 -25.46
N SER A 64 7.07 -3.10 -24.88
CA SER A 64 8.52 -3.17 -24.71
C SER A 64 9.05 -1.88 -24.04
N THR A 65 10.24 -1.42 -24.38
CA THR A 65 10.84 -0.22 -23.79
C THR A 65 10.07 1.07 -24.09
N ALA A 66 9.21 1.08 -25.11
CA ALA A 66 8.33 2.21 -25.41
C ALA A 66 7.36 2.52 -24.24
N ALA A 67 7.06 1.54 -23.41
CA ALA A 67 6.25 1.74 -22.20
C ALA A 67 6.86 2.81 -21.26
N LEU A 68 8.17 2.94 -21.22
CA LEU A 68 8.86 3.92 -20.37
C LEU A 68 8.57 5.37 -20.77
N ASP A 69 8.17 5.60 -22.03
CA ASP A 69 7.83 6.93 -22.55
C ASP A 69 6.32 7.23 -22.46
N LEU A 70 5.52 6.27 -22.04
CA LEU A 70 4.10 6.49 -21.74
C LEU A 70 3.97 7.32 -20.46
N THR A 71 2.77 7.89 -20.24
CA THR A 71 2.46 8.57 -18.99
C THR A 71 2.03 7.55 -17.93
N VAL A 72 2.17 7.94 -16.67
CA VAL A 72 1.65 7.16 -15.55
C VAL A 72 0.16 6.87 -15.73
N ALA A 73 -0.61 7.85 -16.21
CA ALA A 73 -2.04 7.68 -16.47
C ALA A 73 -2.34 6.59 -17.49
N ASP A 74 -1.42 6.31 -18.42
CA ASP A 74 -1.61 5.26 -19.43
C ASP A 74 -1.52 3.83 -18.82
N LEU A 75 -0.73 3.66 -17.76
CA LEU A 75 -0.49 2.35 -17.14
C LEU A 75 -1.16 2.16 -15.80
N MET A 76 -1.54 3.23 -15.11
CA MET A 76 -2.10 3.14 -13.75
C MET A 76 -3.41 2.36 -13.71
N THR A 77 -3.69 1.77 -12.57
CA THR A 77 -5.00 1.24 -12.22
C THR A 77 -5.87 2.38 -11.73
N ARG A 78 -6.99 2.65 -12.39
CA ARG A 78 -7.89 3.78 -12.09
C ARG A 78 -8.89 3.47 -10.99
N GLU A 79 -9.40 2.24 -10.97
CA GLU A 79 -10.32 1.79 -9.93
C GLU A 79 -9.52 1.32 -8.72
N VAL A 80 -9.17 2.27 -7.86
CA VAL A 80 -8.33 2.00 -6.69
C VAL A 80 -9.18 1.44 -5.57
N THR A 81 -8.78 0.27 -5.07
CA THR A 81 -9.34 -0.28 -3.84
C THR A 81 -8.68 0.43 -2.66
N THR A 82 -9.49 1.07 -1.83
CA THR A 82 -9.04 1.82 -0.65
C THR A 82 -9.59 1.22 0.63
N CYS A 83 -9.01 1.58 1.75
CA CYS A 83 -9.53 1.28 3.08
C CYS A 83 -9.60 2.57 3.91
N GLY A 84 -10.28 2.50 5.03
CA GLY A 84 -10.40 3.61 5.98
C GLY A 84 -9.65 3.34 7.27
N HIS A 85 -9.49 4.37 8.10
CA HIS A 85 -8.82 4.29 9.40
C HIS A 85 -9.47 3.27 10.34
N LYS A 86 -10.78 3.09 10.25
CA LYS A 86 -11.56 2.22 11.13
C LYS A 86 -11.75 0.82 10.58
N ASP A 87 -11.22 0.51 9.42
CA ASP A 87 -11.21 -0.83 8.91
C ASP A 87 -10.26 -1.68 9.75
N THR A 88 -10.61 -2.95 9.93
CA THR A 88 -9.79 -3.86 10.72
C THR A 88 -8.67 -4.46 9.88
N MET A 89 -7.64 -4.93 10.56
CA MET A 89 -6.56 -5.64 9.90
C MET A 89 -7.08 -6.89 9.18
N GLU A 90 -8.03 -7.59 9.76
CA GLU A 90 -8.65 -8.77 9.17
C GLU A 90 -9.39 -8.44 7.87
N GLN A 91 -10.14 -7.33 7.86
CA GLN A 91 -10.80 -6.83 6.64
C GLN A 91 -9.77 -6.50 5.56
N LEU A 92 -8.66 -5.87 5.96
CA LEU A 92 -7.59 -5.52 5.03
C LEU A 92 -6.90 -6.77 4.45
N MET A 93 -6.64 -7.77 5.27
CA MET A 93 -6.08 -9.05 4.83
C MET A 93 -6.99 -9.75 3.83
N TRP A 94 -8.29 -9.78 4.10
CA TRP A 94 -9.30 -10.30 3.19
C TRP A 94 -9.30 -9.57 1.87
N LEU A 95 -9.27 -8.25 1.92
CA LEU A 95 -9.27 -7.39 0.74
C LEU A 95 -8.05 -7.66 -0.15
N MET A 96 -6.87 -7.71 0.46
CA MET A 96 -5.62 -8.00 -0.26
C MET A 96 -5.62 -9.38 -0.90
N THR A 97 -6.15 -10.37 -0.19
CA THR A 97 -6.21 -11.76 -0.66
C THR A 97 -7.23 -11.91 -1.79
N ASP A 98 -8.43 -11.38 -1.59
CA ASP A 98 -9.52 -11.48 -2.57
C ASP A 98 -9.20 -10.75 -3.87
N GLN A 99 -8.70 -9.53 -3.77
CA GLN A 99 -8.36 -8.69 -4.91
C GLN A 99 -6.97 -8.98 -5.48
N ARG A 100 -6.17 -9.80 -4.81
CA ARG A 100 -4.77 -10.09 -5.17
C ARG A 100 -3.93 -8.82 -5.31
N ILE A 101 -4.10 -7.91 -4.37
CA ILE A 101 -3.35 -6.65 -4.29
C ILE A 101 -2.49 -6.64 -3.04
N ARG A 102 -1.34 -5.99 -3.11
CA ARG A 102 -0.37 -5.92 -2.02
C ARG A 102 -0.20 -4.52 -1.43
N HIS A 103 -0.90 -3.55 -1.98
CA HIS A 103 -0.87 -2.16 -1.53
C HIS A 103 -2.28 -1.62 -1.53
N VAL A 104 -2.70 -1.03 -0.42
CA VAL A 104 -4.04 -0.45 -0.29
C VAL A 104 -3.88 0.96 0.27
N PRO A 105 -4.22 1.99 -0.51
CA PRO A 105 -4.26 3.36 0.00
C PRO A 105 -5.34 3.51 1.07
N VAL A 106 -5.03 4.32 2.07
CA VAL A 106 -5.98 4.67 3.13
C VAL A 106 -6.58 6.02 2.79
N ALA A 107 -7.90 6.08 2.72
CA ALA A 107 -8.65 7.31 2.50
C ALA A 107 -9.26 7.77 3.82
N ASP A 108 -9.27 9.08 4.04
CA ASP A 108 -9.98 9.67 5.17
C ASP A 108 -11.50 9.77 4.89
N ASP A 109 -12.25 10.36 5.82
CA ASP A 109 -13.71 10.47 5.70
C ASP A 109 -14.15 11.32 4.50
N GLU A 110 -13.26 12.17 3.98
CA GLU A 110 -13.51 13.01 2.80
C GLU A 110 -13.01 12.36 1.50
N GLY A 111 -12.46 11.15 1.59
CA GLY A 111 -11.90 10.43 0.44
C GLY A 111 -10.49 10.86 0.06
N ALA A 112 -9.84 11.70 0.86
CA ALA A 112 -8.47 12.14 0.59
C ALA A 112 -7.45 11.11 1.08
N LEU A 113 -6.30 11.12 0.42
CA LEU A 113 -5.19 10.22 0.76
C LEU A 113 -4.68 10.49 2.17
N ALA A 114 -4.71 9.47 3.02
CA ALA A 114 -4.28 9.56 4.42
C ALA A 114 -3.09 8.64 4.74
N GLY A 115 -2.78 7.71 3.87
CA GLY A 115 -1.68 6.77 4.07
C GLY A 115 -1.73 5.63 3.06
N ILE A 116 -0.86 4.68 3.23
CA ILE A 116 -0.86 3.44 2.44
C ILE A 116 -0.42 2.28 3.33
N VAL A 117 -1.04 1.13 3.14
CA VAL A 117 -0.67 -0.10 3.84
C VAL A 117 -0.28 -1.15 2.81
N SER A 118 0.91 -1.72 2.99
CA SER A 118 1.39 -2.83 2.17
C SER A 118 1.15 -4.17 2.88
N ILE A 119 1.23 -5.25 2.10
CA ILE A 119 1.18 -6.59 2.68
C ILE A 119 2.33 -6.82 3.68
N GLY A 120 3.49 -6.21 3.43
CA GLY A 120 4.63 -6.26 4.36
C GLY A 120 4.31 -5.62 5.70
N ASP A 121 3.59 -4.49 5.70
CA ASP A 121 3.13 -3.83 6.92
C ASP A 121 2.17 -4.72 7.72
N VAL A 122 1.23 -5.36 7.02
CA VAL A 122 0.25 -6.26 7.64
C VAL A 122 0.94 -7.47 8.27
N VAL A 123 1.85 -8.09 7.53
CA VAL A 123 2.63 -9.24 8.03
C VAL A 123 3.46 -8.86 9.25
N LYS A 124 4.19 -7.76 9.17
CA LYS A 124 5.01 -7.25 10.28
C LYS A 124 4.17 -7.02 11.53
N PHE A 125 3.01 -6.40 11.35
CA PHE A 125 2.10 -6.09 12.45
C PHE A 125 1.51 -7.36 13.06
N ARG A 126 1.09 -8.32 12.23
CA ARG A 126 0.55 -9.59 12.68
C ARG A 126 1.59 -10.44 13.44
N LEU A 127 2.83 -10.46 12.96
CA LEU A 127 3.92 -11.12 13.65
C LEU A 127 4.17 -10.51 15.03
N GLY A 128 4.16 -9.19 15.13
CA GLY A 128 4.30 -8.49 16.42
C GLY A 128 3.20 -8.84 17.40
N GLN A 129 1.94 -8.94 16.93
CA GLN A 129 0.81 -9.37 17.75
C GLN A 129 0.99 -10.81 18.27
N LEU A 130 1.37 -11.74 17.40
CA LEU A 130 1.59 -13.14 17.75
C LEU A 130 2.71 -13.28 18.77
N GLU A 131 3.79 -12.54 18.64
CA GLU A 131 4.88 -12.50 19.60
C GLU A 131 4.40 -12.01 20.98
N SER A 132 3.61 -10.94 21.01
CA SER A 132 3.04 -10.40 22.25
C SER A 132 2.09 -11.39 22.91
N GLU A 133 1.23 -12.04 22.14
CA GLU A 133 0.32 -13.07 22.64
C GLU A 133 1.09 -14.27 23.22
N ASN A 134 2.13 -14.73 22.53
CA ASN A 134 2.98 -15.82 23.01
C ASN A 134 3.71 -15.45 24.30
N GLN A 135 4.23 -14.24 24.39
CA GLN A 135 4.91 -13.74 25.58
C GLN A 135 3.95 -13.70 26.78
N ALA A 136 2.75 -13.14 26.57
CA ALA A 136 1.72 -13.07 27.60
C ALA A 136 1.30 -14.47 28.09
N LEU A 137 1.12 -15.41 27.16
CA LEU A 137 0.78 -16.79 27.49
C LEU A 137 1.90 -17.47 28.26
N TYR A 138 3.15 -17.28 27.84
CA TYR A 138 4.31 -17.82 28.53
C TYR A 138 4.40 -17.29 29.97
N GLU A 139 4.24 -16.01 30.16
CA GLU A 139 4.23 -15.36 31.48
C GLU A 139 3.10 -15.91 32.36
N TYR A 140 1.90 -16.07 31.78
CA TYR A 140 0.76 -16.65 32.49
C TYR A 140 1.07 -18.08 32.96
N ILE A 141 1.64 -18.91 32.10
CA ILE A 141 2.00 -20.30 32.43
C ILE A 141 3.10 -20.34 33.49
N THR A 142 4.09 -19.47 33.41
CA THR A 142 5.22 -19.46 34.34
C THR A 142 4.88 -18.84 35.69
N GLN A 143 3.96 -17.89 35.73
CA GLN A 143 3.54 -17.22 36.96
C GLN A 143 2.34 -17.88 37.64
N GLY A 144 1.61 -18.70 36.93
CA GLY A 144 0.41 -19.40 37.44
C GLY A 144 0.68 -20.61 38.29
N ARG A 145 1.88 -20.76 38.81
CA ARG A 145 2.26 -21.86 39.69
C ARG A 145 2.09 -21.46 41.15
#